data_eb593841a90deae64426a0818e934435
#
_entry.id   eb593841a90deae64426a0818e934435
#
_cell.length_a   1.000
_cell.length_b   1.000
_cell.length_c   1.000
_cell.angle_alpha   90.00
_cell.angle_beta   90.00
_cell.angle_gamma   90.00
#
_symmetry.space_group_name_H-M   'P 1'
#
loop_
_entity.id
_entity.type
_entity.pdbx_description
1 polymer ?
#
loop_
_entity_poly.entity_id
_entity_poly.type
_entity_poly.pdbx_seq_one_letter_code
_entity_poly.pdbx_strand_id
1 'polypeptide(L)'
;MNAVVISGLLAGYGIAMPVGAIAIFLIRLGAAACLCIGAAAGLGAATLDGGFALAAVAGGAGLARQVQAVAGPLRWAAGALLAAVAAWMAVAAVRRYRSPATIARVGLALHTPLRAYTALAAITAVNPLTVIYWAALVLGRQASAAAFTPAEAGAFVGAVVAASASWQLVLVSGGRLIGRLATSRRGMLAISLASSLLITGIAAQTLSQ
;
A
#
# COMPACT_ATOMS: atom_id res chain seq x y z
N MET A 1 9.85 0.84 -21.04
CA MET A 1 10.45 1.34 -19.80
C MET A 1 9.54 2.34 -19.06
N ASN A 2 9.15 3.46 -19.69
CA ASN A 2 8.31 4.47 -19.01
C ASN A 2 6.97 3.92 -18.48
N ALA A 3 6.26 3.10 -19.26
CA ALA A 3 5.00 2.50 -18.83
C ALA A 3 5.18 1.57 -17.62
N VAL A 4 6.29 0.85 -17.55
CA VAL A 4 6.61 -0.05 -16.42
C VAL A 4 6.86 0.76 -15.14
N VAL A 5 7.63 1.84 -15.22
CA VAL A 5 7.88 2.74 -14.09
C VAL A 5 6.57 3.38 -13.61
N ILE A 6 5.74 3.89 -14.53
CA ILE A 6 4.44 4.47 -14.19
C ILE A 6 3.54 3.43 -13.49
N SER A 7 3.49 2.20 -14.00
CA SER A 7 2.70 1.13 -13.37
C SER A 7 3.23 0.78 -11.97
N GLY A 8 4.56 0.78 -11.77
CA GLY A 8 5.17 0.59 -10.46
C GLY A 8 4.85 1.72 -9.49
N LEU A 9 4.93 2.98 -9.93
CA LEU A 9 4.54 4.14 -9.12
C LEU A 9 3.06 4.07 -8.72
N LEU A 10 2.17 3.78 -9.67
CA LEU A 10 0.73 3.64 -9.40
C LEU A 10 0.46 2.50 -8.41
N ALA A 11 1.12 1.35 -8.56
CA ALA A 11 1.00 0.24 -7.63
C ALA A 11 1.51 0.62 -6.22
N GLY A 12 2.66 1.26 -6.12
CA GLY A 12 3.25 1.69 -4.86
C GLY A 12 2.41 2.75 -4.14
N TYR A 13 1.93 3.77 -4.84
CA TYR A 13 1.01 4.75 -4.25
C TYR A 13 -0.35 4.12 -3.93
N GLY A 14 -0.84 3.22 -4.77
CA GLY A 14 -2.12 2.53 -4.55
C GLY A 14 -2.16 1.75 -3.24
N ILE A 15 -1.04 1.11 -2.84
CA ILE A 15 -0.96 0.42 -1.55
C ILE A 15 -0.62 1.36 -0.39
N ALA A 16 0.21 2.38 -0.62
CA ALA A 16 0.71 3.25 0.45
C ALA A 16 -0.29 4.36 0.87
N MET A 17 -1.07 4.89 -0.08
CA MET A 17 -2.01 5.99 0.18
C MET A 17 -3.21 5.64 1.05
N PRO A 18 -3.76 4.40 1.04
CA PRO A 18 -4.88 4.06 1.89
C PRO A 18 -4.59 4.35 3.36
N VAL A 19 -5.30 5.32 3.93
CA VAL A 19 -5.10 5.72 5.34
C VAL A 19 -5.70 4.67 6.26
N GLY A 20 -4.90 3.65 6.53
CA GLY A 20 -5.16 2.64 7.53
C GLY A 20 -4.51 2.94 8.88
N ALA A 21 -4.41 1.92 9.71
CA ALA A 21 -3.74 1.99 11.00
C ALA A 21 -2.26 2.39 10.87
N ILE A 22 -1.56 1.93 9.82
CA ILE A 22 -0.15 2.24 9.52
C ILE A 22 0.04 3.74 9.29
N ALA A 23 -0.77 4.37 8.44
CA ALA A 23 -0.64 5.79 8.14
C ALA A 23 -0.87 6.66 9.39
N ILE A 24 -1.91 6.35 10.18
CA ILE A 24 -2.18 7.06 11.43
C ILE A 24 -1.04 6.87 12.43
N PHE A 25 -0.48 5.66 12.49
CA PHE A 25 0.67 5.36 13.33
C PHE A 25 1.89 6.19 12.93
N LEU A 26 2.23 6.26 11.63
CA LEU A 26 3.36 7.03 11.11
C LEU A 26 3.20 8.54 11.35
N ILE A 27 2.00 9.09 11.13
CA ILE A 27 1.70 10.50 11.45
C ILE A 27 1.94 10.78 12.94
N ARG A 28 1.45 9.91 13.83
CA ARG A 28 1.64 10.05 15.28
C ARG A 28 3.10 9.88 15.69
N LEU A 29 3.80 8.92 15.08
CA LEU A 29 5.21 8.70 15.34
C LEU A 29 6.04 9.90 14.89
N GLY A 30 5.75 10.48 13.72
CA GLY A 30 6.37 11.71 13.23
C GLY A 30 6.10 12.92 14.11
N ALA A 31 4.93 12.98 14.76
CA ALA A 31 4.58 14.05 15.69
C ALA A 31 5.22 13.89 17.08
N ALA A 32 5.43 12.64 17.54
CA ALA A 32 5.85 12.34 18.92
C ALA A 32 7.32 11.94 19.05
N ALA A 33 7.95 11.42 17.99
CA ALA A 33 9.34 10.94 17.97
C ALA A 33 10.23 11.81 17.06
N CYS A 34 11.54 11.52 17.02
CA CYS A 34 12.43 12.15 16.05
C CYS A 34 12.12 11.64 14.63
N LEU A 35 12.37 12.48 13.62
CA LEU A 35 12.14 12.15 12.21
C LEU A 35 12.89 10.89 11.77
N CYS A 36 14.06 10.61 12.37
CA CYS A 36 14.84 9.42 12.05
C CYS A 36 14.12 8.12 12.42
N ILE A 37 13.40 8.08 13.55
CA ILE A 37 12.60 6.93 13.97
C ILE A 37 11.38 6.76 13.05
N GLY A 38 10.70 7.86 12.75
CA GLY A 38 9.57 7.84 11.82
C GLY A 38 9.97 7.44 10.41
N ALA A 39 11.08 7.97 9.90
CA ALA A 39 11.62 7.62 8.59
C ALA A 39 12.00 6.13 8.52
N ALA A 40 12.70 5.61 9.55
CA ALA A 40 13.04 4.20 9.63
C ALA A 40 11.78 3.31 9.62
N ALA A 41 10.74 3.68 10.36
CA ALA A 41 9.46 3.00 10.34
C ALA A 41 8.83 2.99 8.92
N GLY A 42 8.77 4.15 8.27
CA GLY A 42 8.26 4.28 6.90
C GLY A 42 9.04 3.45 5.89
N LEU A 43 10.39 3.46 5.99
CA LEU A 43 11.26 2.62 5.15
C LEU A 43 11.03 1.12 5.40
N GLY A 44 10.74 0.70 6.63
CA GLY A 44 10.38 -0.68 6.94
C GLY A 44 9.13 -1.14 6.17
N ALA A 45 8.09 -0.32 6.14
CA ALA A 45 6.88 -0.59 5.36
C ALA A 45 7.20 -0.63 3.85
N ALA A 46 7.92 0.37 3.33
CA ALA A 46 8.28 0.45 1.90
C ALA A 46 9.15 -0.72 1.42
N THR A 47 10.05 -1.22 2.27
CA THR A 47 10.87 -2.41 1.95
C THR A 47 9.99 -3.65 1.80
N LEU A 48 8.98 -3.82 2.63
CA LEU A 48 8.02 -4.92 2.50
C LEU A 48 7.17 -4.81 1.24
N ASP A 49 6.72 -3.61 0.89
CA ASP A 49 6.01 -3.37 -0.37
C ASP A 49 6.87 -3.75 -1.57
N GLY A 50 8.18 -3.41 -1.54
CA GLY A 50 9.16 -3.85 -2.53
C GLY A 50 9.34 -5.37 -2.55
N GLY A 51 9.38 -6.03 -1.40
CA GLY A 51 9.44 -7.48 -1.28
C GLY A 51 8.23 -8.18 -1.90
N PHE A 52 7.03 -7.66 -1.64
CA PHE A 52 5.80 -8.14 -2.26
C PHE A 52 5.79 -7.88 -3.77
N ALA A 53 6.26 -6.70 -4.23
CA ALA A 53 6.40 -6.40 -5.64
C ALA A 53 7.37 -7.36 -6.35
N LEU A 54 8.49 -7.68 -5.71
CA LEU A 54 9.47 -8.64 -6.22
C LEU A 54 8.85 -10.04 -6.29
N ALA A 55 8.15 -10.49 -5.26
CA ALA A 55 7.44 -11.76 -5.25
C ALA A 55 6.37 -11.81 -6.35
N ALA A 56 5.67 -10.69 -6.59
CA ALA A 56 4.69 -10.56 -7.65
C ALA A 56 5.29 -10.73 -9.04
N VAL A 57 6.44 -10.12 -9.28
CA VAL A 57 7.17 -10.22 -10.56
C VAL A 57 7.76 -11.61 -10.75
N ALA A 58 8.42 -12.17 -9.72
CA ALA A 58 9.04 -13.50 -9.79
C ALA A 58 7.99 -14.61 -9.94
N GLY A 59 6.91 -14.55 -9.16
CA GLY A 59 5.80 -15.50 -9.24
C GLY A 59 5.05 -15.44 -10.55
N GLY A 60 4.90 -14.23 -11.14
CA GLY A 60 4.24 -14.01 -12.43
C GLY A 60 4.92 -14.71 -13.59
N ALA A 61 6.26 -14.75 -13.62
CA ALA A 61 7.02 -15.37 -14.70
C ALA A 61 6.82 -16.90 -14.79
N GLY A 62 6.67 -17.59 -13.64
CA GLY A 62 6.47 -19.06 -13.62
C GLY A 62 5.05 -19.49 -13.91
N LEU A 63 4.06 -18.70 -13.52
CA LEU A 63 2.64 -19.02 -13.64
C LEU A 63 1.98 -18.51 -14.94
N ALA A 64 2.61 -17.56 -15.64
CA ALA A 64 2.01 -16.88 -16.80
C ALA A 64 1.49 -17.84 -17.88
N ARG A 65 2.23 -18.92 -18.15
CA ARG A 65 1.83 -19.94 -19.16
C ARG A 65 0.61 -20.76 -18.74
N GLN A 66 0.49 -21.06 -17.45
CA GLN A 66 -0.62 -21.89 -16.94
C GLN A 66 -1.91 -21.09 -16.74
N VAL A 67 -1.78 -19.78 -16.56
CA VAL A 67 -2.88 -18.87 -16.25
C VAL A 67 -3.55 -18.31 -17.51
N GLN A 68 -2.90 -18.36 -18.68
CA GLN A 68 -3.48 -17.84 -19.93
C GLN A 68 -4.86 -18.42 -20.26
N ALA A 69 -5.09 -19.69 -19.99
CA ALA A 69 -6.39 -20.35 -20.22
C ALA A 69 -7.53 -19.79 -19.33
N VAL A 70 -7.18 -19.18 -18.19
CA VAL A 70 -8.13 -18.64 -17.21
C VAL A 70 -7.95 -17.12 -16.99
N ALA A 71 -7.25 -16.45 -17.92
CA ALA A 71 -6.90 -15.05 -17.78
C ALA A 71 -8.14 -14.13 -17.65
N GLY A 72 -9.20 -14.40 -18.40
CA GLY A 72 -10.46 -13.65 -18.32
C GLY A 72 -11.11 -13.73 -16.95
N PRO A 73 -11.49 -14.91 -16.47
CA PRO A 73 -12.04 -15.09 -15.12
C PRO A 73 -11.13 -14.53 -14.02
N LEU A 74 -9.81 -14.69 -14.17
CA LEU A 74 -8.84 -14.22 -13.18
C LEU A 74 -8.78 -12.70 -13.08
N ARG A 75 -8.88 -12.00 -14.22
CA ARG A 75 -8.96 -10.53 -14.27
C ARG A 75 -10.22 -10.00 -13.59
N TRP A 76 -11.37 -10.63 -13.86
CA TRP A 76 -12.63 -10.29 -13.19
C TRP A 76 -12.55 -10.53 -11.68
N ALA A 77 -11.96 -11.66 -11.26
CA ALA A 77 -11.74 -11.95 -9.84
C ALA A 77 -10.82 -10.92 -9.16
N ALA A 78 -9.73 -10.52 -9.82
CA ALA A 78 -8.83 -9.48 -9.33
C ALA A 78 -9.53 -8.12 -9.19
N GLY A 79 -10.28 -7.70 -10.21
CA GLY A 79 -11.06 -6.47 -10.18
C GLY A 79 -12.13 -6.48 -9.08
N ALA A 80 -12.87 -7.58 -8.94
CA ALA A 80 -13.87 -7.75 -7.88
C ALA A 80 -13.23 -7.70 -6.48
N LEU A 81 -12.05 -8.33 -6.31
CA LEU A 81 -11.31 -8.32 -5.04
C LEU A 81 -10.84 -6.89 -4.69
N LEU A 82 -10.29 -6.15 -5.65
CA LEU A 82 -9.89 -4.76 -5.44
C LEU A 82 -11.10 -3.87 -5.11
N ALA A 83 -12.21 -4.05 -5.79
CA ALA A 83 -13.46 -3.34 -5.50
C ALA A 83 -13.98 -3.66 -4.09
N ALA A 84 -13.94 -4.93 -3.69
CA ALA A 84 -14.33 -5.36 -2.33
C ALA A 84 -13.43 -4.73 -1.26
N VAL A 85 -12.10 -4.67 -1.49
CA VAL A 85 -11.15 -4.00 -0.61
C VAL A 85 -11.46 -2.51 -0.51
N ALA A 86 -11.71 -1.83 -1.64
CA ALA A 86 -12.07 -0.41 -1.65
C ALA A 86 -13.36 -0.14 -0.86
N ALA A 87 -14.39 -0.95 -1.08
CA ALA A 87 -15.66 -0.85 -0.35
C ALA A 87 -15.46 -1.10 1.16
N TRP A 88 -14.71 -2.14 1.53
CA TRP A 88 -14.40 -2.42 2.94
C TRP A 88 -13.64 -1.27 3.59
N MET A 89 -12.66 -0.67 2.89
CA MET A 89 -11.93 0.49 3.39
C MET A 89 -12.84 1.70 3.60
N ALA A 90 -13.74 1.99 2.66
CA ALA A 90 -14.70 3.07 2.79
C ALA A 90 -15.63 2.84 4.00
N VAL A 91 -16.17 1.64 4.17
CA VAL A 91 -16.99 1.27 5.32
C VAL A 91 -16.21 1.36 6.62
N ALA A 92 -14.97 0.87 6.66
CA ALA A 92 -14.10 0.96 7.82
C ALA A 92 -13.78 2.42 8.20
N ALA A 93 -13.58 3.30 7.20
CA ALA A 93 -13.37 4.73 7.41
C ALA A 93 -14.60 5.39 8.07
N VAL A 94 -15.80 5.11 7.55
CA VAL A 94 -17.07 5.62 8.11
C VAL A 94 -17.30 5.08 9.53
N ARG A 95 -17.05 3.79 9.76
CA ARG A 95 -17.16 3.20 11.12
C ARG A 95 -16.20 3.85 12.11
N ARG A 96 -14.93 4.08 11.71
CA ARG A 96 -13.95 4.80 12.57
C ARG A 96 -14.34 6.24 12.82
N TYR A 97 -14.97 6.90 11.85
CA TYR A 97 -15.51 8.24 12.04
C TYR A 97 -16.60 8.27 13.12
N ARG A 98 -17.45 7.25 13.18
CA ARG A 98 -18.56 7.13 14.14
C ARG A 98 -18.13 6.66 15.53
N SER A 99 -17.04 5.87 15.63
CA SER A 99 -16.57 5.31 16.90
C SER A 99 -15.07 5.57 17.05
N PRO A 100 -14.65 6.44 17.98
CA PRO A 100 -13.24 6.69 18.25
C PRO A 100 -12.62 5.50 18.97
N ALA A 101 -12.03 4.56 18.26
CA ALA A 101 -11.33 3.44 18.82
C ALA A 101 -9.88 3.79 19.19
N THR A 102 -9.50 3.34 20.34
CA THR A 102 -8.24 3.40 21.06
C THR A 102 -7.04 2.91 20.23
N ILE A 103 -6.37 3.80 19.50
CA ILE A 103 -5.06 3.50 18.84
C ILE A 103 -3.89 4.03 19.71
N ALA A 104 -4.12 4.21 21.00
CA ALA A 104 -3.25 5.06 21.82
C ALA A 104 -2.00 4.38 22.42
N ARG A 105 -1.76 3.06 22.28
CA ARG A 105 -0.73 2.39 23.11
C ARG A 105 0.52 1.84 22.42
N VAL A 106 0.60 1.79 21.09
CA VAL A 106 1.74 1.14 20.40
C VAL A 106 2.93 2.09 20.20
N GLY A 107 2.73 3.39 20.20
CA GLY A 107 3.78 4.38 19.90
C GLY A 107 4.86 4.55 20.97
N LEU A 108 4.60 4.10 22.20
CA LEU A 108 5.49 4.35 23.35
C LEU A 108 6.68 3.38 23.48
N ALA A 109 6.75 2.33 22.64
CA ALA A 109 7.81 1.30 22.75
C ALA A 109 8.91 1.41 21.70
N LEU A 110 8.80 2.31 20.71
CA LEU A 110 9.72 2.41 19.59
C LEU A 110 10.74 3.53 19.79
N HIS A 111 11.75 3.28 20.62
CA HIS A 111 12.78 4.27 20.95
C HIS A 111 14.00 4.24 20.02
N THR A 112 14.13 3.26 19.12
CA THR A 112 15.25 3.14 18.20
C THR A 112 14.78 2.99 16.75
N PRO A 113 15.56 3.56 15.78
CA PRO A 113 15.21 3.42 14.35
C PRO A 113 15.06 1.97 13.91
N LEU A 114 15.93 1.07 14.38
CA LEU A 114 15.87 -0.35 13.99
C LEU A 114 14.58 -1.04 14.49
N ARG A 115 14.18 -0.78 15.73
CA ARG A 115 12.92 -1.32 16.26
C ARG A 115 11.70 -0.76 15.53
N ALA A 116 11.75 0.53 15.17
CA ALA A 116 10.70 1.16 14.39
C ALA A 116 10.59 0.55 12.99
N TYR A 117 11.73 0.35 12.32
CA TYR A 117 11.83 -0.31 11.01
C TYR A 117 11.24 -1.74 11.06
N THR A 118 11.75 -2.59 11.95
CA THR A 118 11.33 -3.99 12.04
C THR A 118 9.88 -4.15 12.47
N ALA A 119 9.40 -3.30 13.38
CA ALA A 119 8.01 -3.32 13.81
C ALA A 119 7.05 -2.97 12.66
N LEU A 120 7.36 -1.91 11.89
CA LEU A 120 6.51 -1.52 10.76
C LEU A 120 6.62 -2.53 9.62
N ALA A 121 7.79 -3.07 9.33
CA ALA A 121 7.95 -4.17 8.40
C ALA A 121 7.06 -5.36 8.82
N ALA A 122 7.14 -5.82 10.08
CA ALA A 122 6.32 -6.93 10.57
C ALA A 122 4.81 -6.63 10.50
N ILE A 123 4.38 -5.43 10.90
CA ILE A 123 2.96 -5.02 10.82
C ILE A 123 2.48 -5.00 9.37
N THR A 124 3.31 -4.52 8.44
CA THR A 124 2.99 -4.50 7.00
C THR A 124 2.91 -5.92 6.43
N ALA A 125 3.83 -6.81 6.83
CA ALA A 125 3.86 -8.20 6.38
C ALA A 125 2.59 -8.98 6.76
N VAL A 126 2.05 -8.74 7.96
CA VAL A 126 0.84 -9.43 8.46
C VAL A 126 -0.45 -8.65 8.18
N ASN A 127 -0.36 -7.49 7.54
CA ASN A 127 -1.54 -6.68 7.21
C ASN A 127 -2.34 -7.36 6.09
N PRO A 128 -3.56 -7.83 6.35
CA PRO A 128 -4.33 -8.56 5.35
C PRO A 128 -4.64 -7.72 4.11
N LEU A 129 -4.78 -6.40 4.26
CA LEU A 129 -4.98 -5.50 3.13
C LEU A 129 -3.79 -5.48 2.17
N THR A 130 -2.58 -5.43 2.72
CA THR A 130 -1.35 -5.46 1.92
C THR A 130 -1.25 -6.77 1.15
N VAL A 131 -1.49 -7.91 1.83
CA VAL A 131 -1.44 -9.23 1.19
C VAL A 131 -2.50 -9.37 0.10
N ILE A 132 -3.75 -8.97 0.38
CA ILE A 132 -4.86 -9.04 -0.59
C ILE A 132 -4.60 -8.14 -1.79
N TYR A 133 -4.13 -6.90 -1.56
CA TYR A 133 -3.81 -5.96 -2.64
C TYR A 133 -2.75 -6.53 -3.58
N TRP A 134 -1.64 -7.04 -3.03
CA TRP A 134 -0.57 -7.62 -3.84
C TRP A 134 -1.00 -8.90 -4.54
N ALA A 135 -1.79 -9.76 -3.89
CA ALA A 135 -2.37 -10.94 -4.52
C ALA A 135 -3.26 -10.55 -5.72
N ALA A 136 -4.16 -9.58 -5.55
CA ALA A 136 -5.01 -9.09 -6.63
C ALA A 136 -4.21 -8.48 -7.78
N LEU A 137 -3.14 -7.74 -7.47
CA LEU A 137 -2.27 -7.14 -8.48
C LEU A 137 -1.48 -8.20 -9.25
N VAL A 138 -0.98 -9.24 -8.58
CA VAL A 138 -0.36 -10.41 -9.22
C VAL A 138 -1.33 -11.09 -10.17
N LEU A 139 -2.54 -11.40 -9.71
CA LEU A 139 -3.56 -12.07 -10.50
C LEU A 139 -3.97 -11.22 -11.72
N GLY A 140 -4.17 -9.92 -11.53
CA GLY A 140 -4.52 -9.01 -12.62
C GLY A 140 -3.42 -8.90 -13.69
N ARG A 141 -2.16 -8.87 -13.28
CA ARG A 141 -1.02 -8.81 -14.22
C ARG A 141 -0.80 -10.13 -14.96
N GLN A 142 -1.00 -11.26 -14.31
CA GLN A 142 -0.88 -12.58 -14.98
C GLN A 142 -1.88 -12.72 -16.13
N ALA A 143 -3.06 -12.09 -16.02
CA ALA A 143 -4.03 -12.03 -17.08
C ALA A 143 -3.57 -11.21 -18.31
N SER A 144 -2.61 -10.31 -18.14
CA SER A 144 -2.12 -9.38 -19.20
C SER A 144 -0.89 -9.89 -19.97
N ALA A 145 -0.41 -11.09 -19.74
CA ALA A 145 0.46 -11.96 -20.55
C ALA A 145 1.90 -11.54 -20.88
N ALA A 146 2.44 -10.40 -20.54
CA ALA A 146 3.83 -10.07 -20.82
C ALA A 146 4.73 -10.31 -19.59
N ALA A 147 5.64 -11.28 -19.70
CA ALA A 147 6.69 -11.44 -18.71
C ALA A 147 7.64 -10.23 -18.74
N PHE A 148 7.97 -9.70 -17.56
CA PHE A 148 8.97 -8.66 -17.46
C PHE A 148 10.36 -9.18 -17.84
N THR A 149 11.12 -8.39 -18.57
CA THR A 149 12.58 -8.55 -18.62
C THR A 149 13.16 -8.24 -17.23
N PRO A 150 14.37 -8.74 -16.90
CA PRO A 150 15.02 -8.44 -15.61
C PRO A 150 15.15 -6.93 -15.33
N ALA A 151 15.41 -6.13 -16.38
CA ALA A 151 15.50 -4.68 -16.28
C ALA A 151 14.14 -4.03 -15.93
N GLU A 152 13.07 -4.50 -16.57
CA GLU A 152 11.71 -4.03 -16.29
C GLU A 152 11.25 -4.44 -14.89
N ALA A 153 11.59 -5.64 -14.46
CA ALA A 153 11.34 -6.12 -13.10
C ALA A 153 11.99 -5.21 -12.06
N GLY A 154 13.28 -4.92 -12.24
CA GLY A 154 14.00 -3.99 -11.36
C GLY A 154 13.42 -2.58 -11.37
N ALA A 155 13.05 -2.06 -12.56
CA ALA A 155 12.43 -0.75 -12.68
C ALA A 155 11.05 -0.68 -12.00
N PHE A 156 10.24 -1.74 -12.14
CA PHE A 156 8.94 -1.83 -11.47
C PHE A 156 9.08 -1.85 -9.95
N VAL A 157 9.91 -2.77 -9.41
CA VAL A 157 10.14 -2.89 -7.96
C VAL A 157 10.73 -1.60 -7.39
N GLY A 158 11.72 -1.01 -8.06
CA GLY A 158 12.30 0.27 -7.66
C GLY A 158 11.28 1.40 -7.62
N ALA A 159 10.38 1.47 -8.61
CA ALA A 159 9.31 2.45 -8.64
C ALA A 159 8.30 2.25 -7.50
N VAL A 160 7.93 0.99 -7.19
CA VAL A 160 7.07 0.66 -6.04
C VAL A 160 7.69 1.14 -4.73
N VAL A 161 8.96 0.79 -4.50
CA VAL A 161 9.68 1.19 -3.27
C VAL A 161 9.77 2.71 -3.17
N ALA A 162 10.12 3.39 -4.28
CA ALA A 162 10.23 4.85 -4.31
C ALA A 162 8.89 5.53 -4.00
N ALA A 163 7.79 5.05 -4.59
CA ALA A 163 6.44 5.57 -4.35
C ALA A 163 6.01 5.34 -2.90
N SER A 164 6.15 4.11 -2.39
CA SER A 164 5.79 3.80 -1.00
C SER A 164 6.66 4.60 -0.02
N ALA A 165 7.97 4.61 -0.19
CA ALA A 165 8.89 5.34 0.69
C ALA A 165 8.57 6.85 0.69
N SER A 166 8.38 7.46 -0.48
CA SER A 166 8.06 8.89 -0.58
C SER A 166 6.78 9.23 0.18
N TRP A 167 5.72 8.42 0.04
CA TRP A 167 4.47 8.62 0.75
C TRP A 167 4.62 8.46 2.25
N GLN A 168 5.29 7.40 2.70
CA GLN A 168 5.54 7.17 4.13
C GLN A 168 6.34 8.32 4.76
N LEU A 169 7.35 8.85 4.05
CA LEU A 169 8.13 10.00 4.48
C LEU A 169 7.28 11.29 4.54
N VAL A 170 6.36 11.49 3.59
CA VAL A 170 5.40 12.59 3.63
C VAL A 170 4.51 12.49 4.87
N LEU A 171 4.00 11.30 5.20
CA LEU A 171 3.18 11.09 6.40
C LEU A 171 3.95 11.40 7.69
N VAL A 172 5.20 10.94 7.78
CA VAL A 172 6.08 11.18 8.94
C VAL A 172 6.42 12.66 9.06
N SER A 173 6.86 13.29 7.95
CA SER A 173 7.27 14.70 7.94
C SER A 173 6.08 15.64 8.16
N GLY A 174 4.93 15.30 7.56
CA GLY A 174 3.67 15.99 7.72
C GLY A 174 3.06 15.81 9.10
N GLY A 175 3.47 14.77 9.84
CA GLY A 175 2.94 14.49 11.17
C GLY A 175 3.08 15.64 12.16
N ARG A 176 4.12 16.44 12.04
CA ARG A 176 4.32 17.66 12.84
C ARG A 176 3.46 18.83 12.36
N LEU A 177 3.32 18.99 11.05
CA LEU A 177 2.67 20.15 10.42
C LEU A 177 1.16 19.92 10.27
N ILE A 178 0.77 18.72 9.86
CA ILE A 178 -0.59 18.34 9.48
C ILE A 178 -1.23 17.43 10.54
N GLY A 179 -0.48 17.02 11.56
CA GLY A 179 -0.90 16.01 12.54
C GLY A 179 -2.26 16.31 13.18
N ARG A 180 -2.56 17.58 13.48
CA ARG A 180 -3.86 17.99 14.00
C ARG A 180 -4.99 17.92 12.97
N LEU A 181 -4.71 18.24 11.69
CA LEU A 181 -5.68 18.21 10.60
C LEU A 181 -5.89 16.78 10.09
N ALA A 182 -4.80 16.04 9.82
CA ALA A 182 -4.86 14.66 9.30
C ALA A 182 -5.35 13.65 10.36
N THR A 183 -5.14 13.89 11.64
CA THR A 183 -5.69 13.09 12.73
C THR A 183 -7.07 13.55 13.18
N SER A 184 -7.59 14.67 12.65
CA SER A 184 -8.97 15.07 12.85
C SER A 184 -9.93 14.04 12.25
N ARG A 185 -11.12 13.87 12.84
CA ARG A 185 -12.14 12.95 12.32
C ARG A 185 -12.47 13.20 10.85
N ARG A 186 -12.60 14.46 10.44
CA ARG A 186 -12.92 14.86 9.06
C ARG A 186 -11.76 14.62 8.11
N GLY A 187 -10.53 14.92 8.53
CA GLY A 187 -9.32 14.68 7.74
C GLY A 187 -9.11 13.19 7.47
N MET A 188 -9.22 12.33 8.50
CA MET A 188 -9.10 10.87 8.33
C MET A 188 -10.18 10.31 7.40
N LEU A 189 -11.42 10.78 7.50
CA LEU A 189 -12.49 10.36 6.61
C LEU A 189 -12.20 10.76 5.16
N ALA A 190 -11.85 12.03 4.93
CA ALA A 190 -11.55 12.55 3.58
C ALA A 190 -10.41 11.77 2.91
N ILE A 191 -9.30 11.54 3.61
CA ILE A 191 -8.15 10.81 3.07
C ILE A 191 -8.51 9.34 2.79
N SER A 192 -9.25 8.68 3.69
CA SER A 192 -9.69 7.30 3.49
C SER A 192 -10.65 7.16 2.31
N LEU A 193 -11.56 8.10 2.11
CA LEU A 193 -12.47 8.11 0.95
C LEU A 193 -11.71 8.37 -0.35
N ALA A 194 -10.77 9.32 -0.36
CA ALA A 194 -9.91 9.57 -1.52
C ALA A 194 -9.10 8.32 -1.90
N SER A 195 -8.56 7.61 -0.92
CA SER A 195 -7.84 6.34 -1.13
C SER A 195 -8.74 5.25 -1.69
N SER A 196 -9.97 5.13 -1.18
CA SER A 196 -10.95 4.16 -1.70
C SER A 196 -11.31 4.46 -3.16
N LEU A 197 -11.46 5.73 -3.53
CA LEU A 197 -11.72 6.16 -4.91
C LEU A 197 -10.54 5.82 -5.83
N LEU A 198 -9.29 6.01 -5.37
CA LEU A 198 -8.10 5.65 -6.13
C LEU A 198 -8.07 4.14 -6.43
N ILE A 199 -8.31 3.30 -5.40
CA ILE A 199 -8.34 1.84 -5.56
C ILE A 199 -9.48 1.41 -6.49
N THR A 200 -10.65 2.05 -6.38
CA THR A 200 -11.77 1.79 -7.29
C THR A 200 -11.41 2.14 -8.74
N GLY A 201 -10.69 3.26 -8.95
CA GLY A 201 -10.18 3.64 -10.27
C GLY A 201 -9.23 2.60 -10.85
N ILE A 202 -8.30 2.07 -10.03
CA ILE A 202 -7.38 0.99 -10.43
C ILE A 202 -8.16 -0.29 -10.78
N ALA A 203 -9.17 -0.65 -9.96
CA ALA A 203 -10.04 -1.80 -10.22
C ALA A 203 -10.79 -1.65 -11.54
N ALA A 204 -11.37 -0.49 -11.82
CA ALA A 204 -12.07 -0.20 -13.07
C ALA A 204 -11.13 -0.29 -14.28
N GLN A 205 -9.91 0.25 -14.18
CA GLN A 205 -8.91 0.14 -15.23
C GLN A 205 -8.50 -1.32 -15.49
N THR A 206 -8.37 -2.13 -14.43
CA THR A 206 -8.05 -3.56 -14.55
C THR A 206 -9.15 -4.33 -15.29
N LEU A 207 -10.40 -3.92 -15.13
CA LEU A 207 -11.55 -4.57 -15.77
C LEU A 207 -11.77 -4.10 -17.22
N SER A 208 -11.27 -2.93 -17.60
CA SER A 208 -11.44 -2.34 -18.93
C SER A 208 -10.38 -2.79 -19.95
N GLN A 209 -9.30 -3.47 -19.52
CA GLN A 209 -8.24 -4.04 -20.36
C GLN A 209 -8.52 -5.51 -20.69
#